data_bb0096af2cce0da25967895f2beccd95
#
_entry.id   bb0096af2cce0da25967895f2beccd95
#
_cell.length_a   1.000
_cell.length_b   1.000
_cell.length_c   1.000
_cell.angle_alpha   90.00
_cell.angle_beta   90.00
_cell.angle_gamma   90.00
#
_symmetry.space_group_name_H-M   'P 1'
#
loop_
_entity.id
_entity.type
_entity.pdbx_description
1 polymer ?
#
loop_
_entity_poly.entity_id
_entity_poly.type
_entity_poly.pdbx_seq_one_letter_code
_entity_poly.pdbx_strand_id
1 'polypeptide(L)'
;MSIKIRLQRHGKKQKPFYWIVAADARSKRDGRYLEKLGTYNPNTNPATIELNLDQAVQWLHNGAQPTDTARAILSYKGALMKHHLDGGVRKGALTQEQADAKLAKWLEEKATKVDSKKEGLSKAQEAAKAKALKAEKAANDKRAAAAVEAAKVEEEVAVEEVAVEEVVAEETTEVAIEEVAIEEAPAAEAEAPVVEEAPAAEEVVAEVEAPAVEEAPTTEETEA
;
A
#
# COMPACT_ATOMS: atom_id res chain seq x y z
N MET A 1 31.98 31.62 3.87
CA MET A 1 31.40 30.51 3.09
C MET A 1 29.91 30.61 3.15
N SER A 2 29.19 30.39 2.03
CA SER A 2 27.72 30.45 2.00
C SER A 2 27.16 29.08 2.29
N ILE A 3 26.37 28.97 3.37
CA ILE A 3 25.68 27.74 3.76
C ILE A 3 24.25 27.78 3.20
N LYS A 4 23.79 26.68 2.64
CA LYS A 4 22.43 26.53 2.12
C LYS A 4 21.70 25.39 2.83
N ILE A 5 20.42 25.62 3.15
CA ILE A 5 19.52 24.56 3.54
C ILE A 5 18.87 24.01 2.29
N ARG A 6 19.09 22.73 1.98
CA ARG A 6 18.65 22.10 0.75
C ARG A 6 18.22 20.66 0.95
N LEU A 7 17.58 20.09 -0.06
CA LEU A 7 17.17 18.70 -0.09
C LEU A 7 18.25 17.85 -0.77
N GLN A 8 18.65 16.77 -0.12
CA GLN A 8 19.42 15.67 -0.71
C GLN A 8 18.47 14.52 -1.04
N ARG A 9 18.65 13.93 -2.22
CA ARG A 9 17.81 12.82 -2.66
C ARG A 9 18.40 11.49 -2.21
N HIS A 10 17.56 10.71 -1.54
CA HIS A 10 17.80 9.32 -1.16
C HIS A 10 16.63 8.45 -1.65
N GLY A 11 16.62 7.19 -1.24
CA GLY A 11 15.55 6.25 -1.63
C GLY A 11 15.82 5.54 -2.95
N LYS A 12 14.84 4.76 -3.40
CA LYS A 12 14.91 3.92 -4.61
C LYS A 12 14.40 4.67 -5.85
N LYS A 13 14.62 4.08 -7.04
CA LYS A 13 13.98 4.51 -8.28
C LYS A 13 12.44 4.48 -8.09
N GLN A 14 11.76 5.54 -8.50
CA GLN A 14 10.31 5.78 -8.34
C GLN A 14 9.81 5.98 -6.89
N LYS A 15 10.61 5.75 -5.84
CA LYS A 15 10.26 6.03 -4.44
C LYS A 15 11.28 7.00 -3.85
N PRO A 16 11.23 8.31 -4.20
CA PRO A 16 12.17 9.31 -3.69
C PRO A 16 11.92 9.55 -2.19
N PHE A 17 13.01 9.73 -1.46
CA PHE A 17 13.02 10.14 -0.06
C PHE A 17 14.07 11.22 0.08
N TYR A 18 13.78 12.28 0.81
CA TYR A 18 14.68 13.44 0.89
C TYR A 18 15.14 13.72 2.31
N TRP A 19 16.40 14.03 2.45
CA TRP A 19 16.95 14.63 3.65
C TRP A 19 17.01 16.12 3.52
N ILE A 20 16.59 16.83 4.57
CA ILE A 20 16.72 18.27 4.70
C ILE A 20 18.04 18.51 5.41
N VAL A 21 18.99 19.16 4.76
CA VAL A 21 20.35 19.29 5.27
C VAL A 21 20.87 20.72 5.14
N ALA A 22 21.70 21.12 6.10
CA ALA A 22 22.57 22.29 5.97
C ALA A 22 23.88 21.85 5.31
N ALA A 23 24.24 22.48 4.18
CA ALA A 23 25.43 22.13 3.43
C ALA A 23 26.08 23.37 2.80
N ASP A 24 27.38 23.28 2.49
CA ASP A 24 28.06 24.30 1.73
C ASP A 24 27.47 24.45 0.32
N ALA A 25 27.28 25.66 -0.12
CA ALA A 25 26.74 25.99 -1.45
C ALA A 25 27.53 25.38 -2.61
N ARG A 26 28.84 25.15 -2.43
CA ARG A 26 29.76 24.60 -3.44
C ARG A 26 29.69 23.08 -3.55
N SER A 27 29.21 22.39 -2.51
CA SER A 27 29.15 20.92 -2.51
C SER A 27 28.05 20.38 -3.45
N LYS A 28 28.28 19.20 -4.04
CA LYS A 28 27.27 18.50 -4.88
C LYS A 28 25.98 18.29 -4.11
N ARG A 29 24.83 18.15 -4.82
CA ARG A 29 23.51 17.98 -4.20
C ARG A 29 23.50 16.87 -3.12
N ASP A 30 23.97 15.69 -3.45
CA ASP A 30 23.98 14.51 -2.58
C ASP A 30 25.38 14.27 -1.96
N GLY A 31 26.18 15.34 -1.87
CA GLY A 31 27.52 15.32 -1.31
C GLY A 31 27.55 15.51 0.21
N ARG A 32 28.75 15.84 0.73
CA ARG A 32 28.94 16.06 2.17
C ARG A 32 28.07 17.21 2.66
N TYR A 33 27.40 17.00 3.76
CA TYR A 33 26.60 18.01 4.48
C TYR A 33 27.21 18.28 5.86
N LEU A 34 26.84 19.39 6.46
CA LEU A 34 27.25 19.80 7.81
C LEU A 34 26.35 19.15 8.85
N GLU A 35 25.05 19.28 8.68
CA GLU A 35 24.06 18.75 9.61
C GLU A 35 22.77 18.33 8.89
N LYS A 36 22.15 17.27 9.39
CA LYS A 36 20.84 16.77 8.94
C LYS A 36 19.76 17.36 9.84
N LEU A 37 18.90 18.20 9.29
CA LEU A 37 17.82 18.88 10.00
C LEU A 37 16.54 18.07 10.05
N GLY A 38 16.36 17.15 9.10
CA GLY A 38 15.13 16.36 9.05
C GLY A 38 14.98 15.50 7.81
N THR A 39 13.76 14.99 7.63
CA THR A 39 13.39 14.13 6.51
C THR A 39 12.10 14.63 5.83
N TYR A 40 11.99 14.37 4.53
CA TYR A 40 10.82 14.68 3.73
C TYR A 40 10.46 13.49 2.84
N ASN A 41 9.27 12.94 3.06
CA ASN A 41 8.72 11.84 2.27
C ASN A 41 7.51 12.34 1.44
N PRO A 42 7.65 12.48 0.12
CA PRO A 42 6.56 12.89 -0.76
C PRO A 42 5.62 11.74 -1.15
N ASN A 43 5.97 10.47 -0.85
CA ASN A 43 5.20 9.31 -1.30
C ASN A 43 3.89 9.10 -0.52
N THR A 44 3.71 9.82 0.57
CA THR A 44 2.49 9.79 1.41
C THR A 44 1.59 10.98 1.10
N ASN A 45 0.29 10.83 1.27
CA ASN A 45 -0.65 11.93 1.14
C ASN A 45 -1.47 12.07 2.45
N PRO A 46 -1.28 13.14 3.21
CA PRO A 46 -0.33 14.25 3.03
C PRO A 46 1.13 13.81 3.19
N ALA A 47 2.05 14.55 2.57
CA ALA A 47 3.50 14.29 2.64
C ALA A 47 4.00 14.32 4.10
N THR A 48 4.82 13.34 4.47
CA THR A 48 5.40 13.27 5.82
C THR A 48 6.66 14.11 5.89
N ILE A 49 6.71 15.02 6.86
CA ILE A 49 7.85 15.90 7.10
C ILE A 49 8.22 15.78 8.58
N GLU A 50 9.42 15.34 8.84
CA GLU A 50 10.05 15.35 10.16
C GLU A 50 11.14 16.42 10.14
N LEU A 51 11.10 17.37 11.03
CA LEU A 51 12.03 18.49 11.07
C LEU A 51 12.33 18.86 12.52
N ASN A 52 13.61 18.97 12.84
CA ASN A 52 14.05 19.59 14.08
C ASN A 52 13.97 21.12 13.92
N LEU A 53 12.95 21.71 14.56
CA LEU A 53 12.66 23.15 14.43
C LEU A 53 13.78 24.00 15.01
N ASP A 54 14.34 23.62 16.15
CA ASP A 54 15.34 24.42 16.86
C ASP A 54 16.65 24.50 16.08
N GLN A 55 17.12 23.36 15.58
CA GLN A 55 18.30 23.29 14.73
C GLN A 55 18.10 24.09 13.43
N ALA A 56 16.92 23.95 12.80
CA ALA A 56 16.62 24.70 11.57
C ALA A 56 16.63 26.21 11.79
N VAL A 57 16.06 26.68 12.91
CA VAL A 57 16.05 28.10 13.29
C VAL A 57 17.46 28.58 13.62
N GLN A 58 18.26 27.78 14.33
CA GLN A 58 19.67 28.11 14.62
C GLN A 58 20.48 28.31 13.34
N TRP A 59 20.33 27.43 12.34
CA TRP A 59 20.98 27.61 11.05
C TRP A 59 20.52 28.86 10.30
N LEU A 60 19.22 29.21 10.39
CA LEU A 60 18.71 30.45 9.81
C LEU A 60 19.30 31.69 10.52
N HIS A 61 19.49 31.65 11.84
CA HIS A 61 20.17 32.71 12.59
C HIS A 61 21.65 32.84 12.21
N ASN A 62 22.30 31.71 11.90
CA ASN A 62 23.68 31.69 11.40
C ASN A 62 23.80 32.13 9.93
N GLY A 63 22.69 32.56 9.31
CA GLY A 63 22.68 33.07 7.93
C GLY A 63 22.61 32.01 6.84
N ALA A 64 22.22 30.78 7.15
CA ALA A 64 21.98 29.75 6.14
C ALA A 64 20.79 30.13 5.24
N GLN A 65 21.00 30.08 3.92
CA GLN A 65 19.97 30.43 2.93
C GLN A 65 19.20 29.17 2.50
N PRO A 66 17.90 29.10 2.73
CA PRO A 66 17.10 27.98 2.24
C PRO A 66 16.86 28.10 0.74
N THR A 67 16.94 26.97 0.02
CA THR A 67 16.44 26.86 -1.37
C THR A 67 14.92 27.00 -1.38
N ASP A 68 14.30 27.28 -2.53
CA ASP A 68 12.85 27.55 -2.61
C ASP A 68 12.01 26.39 -2.07
N THR A 69 12.35 25.15 -2.43
CA THR A 69 11.68 23.96 -1.91
C THR A 69 11.87 23.78 -0.41
N ALA A 70 13.10 23.99 0.10
CA ALA A 70 13.37 23.94 1.53
C ALA A 70 12.63 25.04 2.27
N ARG A 71 12.56 26.25 1.72
CA ARG A 71 11.79 27.37 2.26
C ARG A 71 10.31 27.03 2.42
N ALA A 72 9.70 26.41 1.41
CA ALA A 72 8.32 25.96 1.49
C ALA A 72 8.09 24.93 2.62
N ILE A 73 8.99 23.97 2.79
CA ILE A 73 8.95 22.97 3.85
C ILE A 73 9.15 23.62 5.24
N LEU A 74 10.13 24.50 5.38
CA LEU A 74 10.38 25.24 6.63
C LEU A 74 9.21 26.15 7.01
N SER A 75 8.56 26.79 6.03
CA SER A 75 7.34 27.56 6.23
C SER A 75 6.17 26.66 6.66
N TYR A 76 6.03 25.50 6.04
CA TYR A 76 4.97 24.55 6.37
C TYR A 76 5.06 24.05 7.82
N LYS A 77 6.27 23.79 8.33
CA LYS A 77 6.53 23.34 9.70
C LYS A 77 6.65 24.47 10.72
N GLY A 78 6.71 25.74 10.28
CA GLY A 78 6.74 26.91 11.16
C GLY A 78 8.14 27.38 11.55
N ALA A 79 9.22 26.80 11.03
CA ALA A 79 10.58 27.23 11.34
C ALA A 79 10.83 28.70 10.93
N LEU A 80 10.33 29.12 9.78
CA LEU A 80 10.42 30.53 9.36
C LEU A 80 9.61 31.46 10.24
N MET A 81 8.45 31.02 10.75
CA MET A 81 7.63 31.78 11.69
C MET A 81 8.37 31.98 13.01
N LYS A 82 8.95 30.89 13.56
CA LYS A 82 9.75 30.96 14.80
C LYS A 82 10.94 31.91 14.60
N HIS A 83 11.70 31.76 13.52
CA HIS A 83 12.81 32.68 13.20
C HIS A 83 12.38 34.15 13.11
N HIS A 84 11.19 34.43 12.52
CA HIS A 84 10.65 35.79 12.44
C HIS A 84 10.28 36.35 13.83
N LEU A 85 9.63 35.55 14.67
CA LEU A 85 9.24 35.92 16.05
C LEU A 85 10.49 36.17 16.91
N ASP A 86 11.52 35.32 16.81
CA ASP A 86 12.80 35.49 17.49
C ASP A 86 13.50 36.79 17.03
N GLY A 87 13.37 37.14 15.77
CA GLY A 87 13.82 38.40 15.20
C GLY A 87 13.07 39.62 15.82
N GLY A 88 11.76 39.44 16.12
CA GLY A 88 10.94 40.43 16.82
C GLY A 88 11.38 40.62 18.28
N VAL A 89 11.68 39.55 18.98
CA VAL A 89 12.19 39.58 20.37
C VAL A 89 13.55 40.27 20.41
N ARG A 90 14.48 39.95 19.53
CA ARG A 90 15.80 40.61 19.44
C ARG A 90 15.70 42.11 19.18
N LYS A 91 14.69 42.57 18.44
CA LYS A 91 14.43 44.01 18.18
C LYS A 91 13.66 44.70 19.29
N GLY A 92 13.25 43.99 20.34
CA GLY A 92 12.45 44.51 21.45
C GLY A 92 10.98 44.80 21.11
N ALA A 93 10.48 44.33 19.96
CA ALA A 93 9.09 44.53 19.53
C ALA A 93 8.10 43.55 20.19
N LEU A 94 8.60 42.42 20.67
CA LEU A 94 7.80 41.34 21.30
C LEU A 94 8.53 40.82 22.54
N THR A 95 7.77 40.41 23.57
CA THR A 95 8.32 39.61 24.66
C THR A 95 8.44 38.13 24.23
N GLN A 96 9.31 37.38 24.91
CA GLN A 96 9.49 35.96 24.62
C GLN A 96 8.17 35.16 24.75
N GLU A 97 7.42 35.41 25.83
CA GLU A 97 6.14 34.79 26.09
C GLU A 97 5.10 35.03 24.97
N GLN A 98 5.06 36.26 24.44
CA GLN A 98 4.17 36.61 23.33
C GLN A 98 4.58 35.92 22.02
N ALA A 99 5.87 35.73 21.81
CA ALA A 99 6.39 35.02 20.65
C ALA A 99 6.00 33.54 20.71
N ASP A 100 6.21 32.90 21.86
CA ASP A 100 5.87 31.50 22.09
C ASP A 100 4.35 31.25 21.99
N ALA A 101 3.52 32.15 22.59
CA ALA A 101 2.06 32.07 22.46
C ALA A 101 1.58 32.18 21.00
N LYS A 102 2.18 33.07 20.19
CA LYS A 102 1.86 33.19 18.77
C LYS A 102 2.27 31.98 17.97
N LEU A 103 3.43 31.38 18.29
CA LEU A 103 3.92 30.18 17.65
C LEU A 103 3.01 28.99 17.97
N ALA A 104 2.64 28.80 19.24
CA ALA A 104 1.75 27.74 19.69
C ALA A 104 0.39 27.81 18.97
N LYS A 105 -0.24 28.99 18.97
CA LYS A 105 -1.50 29.21 18.26
C LYS A 105 -1.41 28.87 16.75
N TRP A 106 -0.32 29.28 16.11
CA TRP A 106 -0.12 28.97 14.69
C TRP A 106 0.05 27.47 14.43
N LEU A 107 0.76 26.76 15.32
CA LEU A 107 0.94 25.30 15.23
C LEU A 107 -0.39 24.56 15.39
N GLU A 108 -1.25 24.97 16.33
CA GLU A 108 -2.59 24.42 16.51
C GLU A 108 -3.47 24.62 15.27
N GLU A 109 -3.50 25.83 14.71
CA GLU A 109 -4.23 26.11 13.47
C GLU A 109 -3.74 25.27 12.28
N LYS A 110 -2.45 24.98 12.23
CA LYS A 110 -1.88 24.11 11.20
C LYS A 110 -2.21 22.64 11.44
N ALA A 111 -2.16 22.17 12.67
CA ALA A 111 -2.51 20.80 13.05
C ALA A 111 -3.96 20.51 12.66
N THR A 112 -4.90 21.37 13.04
CA THR A 112 -6.33 21.22 12.70
C THR A 112 -6.57 21.15 11.19
N LYS A 113 -5.89 21.98 10.40
CA LYS A 113 -5.99 21.96 8.93
C LYS A 113 -5.43 20.65 8.32
N VAL A 114 -4.35 20.13 8.88
CA VAL A 114 -3.75 18.86 8.43
C VAL A 114 -4.65 17.68 8.78
N ASP A 115 -5.22 17.68 9.99
CA ASP A 115 -6.08 16.59 10.46
C ASP A 115 -7.42 16.58 9.70
N SER A 116 -8.02 17.75 9.46
CA SER A 116 -9.20 17.86 8.57
C SER A 116 -8.93 17.30 7.17
N LYS A 117 -7.74 17.55 6.62
CA LYS A 117 -7.35 16.99 5.33
C LYS A 117 -7.18 15.48 5.38
N LYS A 118 -6.56 14.93 6.43
CA LYS A 118 -6.41 13.47 6.63
C LYS A 118 -7.78 12.79 6.73
N GLU A 119 -8.67 13.34 7.54
CA GLU A 119 -10.04 12.84 7.68
C GLU A 119 -10.82 12.89 6.36
N GLY A 120 -10.69 13.97 5.60
CA GLY A 120 -11.31 14.08 4.28
C GLY A 120 -10.80 13.01 3.31
N LEU A 121 -9.50 12.72 3.34
CA LEU A 121 -8.88 11.67 2.51
C LEU A 121 -9.31 10.27 2.95
N SER A 122 -9.36 9.98 4.27
CA SER A 122 -9.81 8.68 4.77
C SER A 122 -11.28 8.42 4.41
N LYS A 123 -12.17 9.40 4.64
CA LYS A 123 -13.57 9.33 4.25
C LYS A 123 -13.76 9.12 2.74
N ALA A 124 -12.97 9.81 1.91
CA ALA A 124 -13.00 9.64 0.46
C ALA A 124 -12.54 8.23 0.04
N GLN A 125 -11.50 7.69 0.67
CA GLN A 125 -11.01 6.34 0.41
C GLN A 125 -12.03 5.27 0.85
N GLU A 126 -12.65 5.42 2.01
CA GLU A 126 -13.69 4.52 2.52
C GLU A 126 -14.92 4.54 1.62
N ALA A 127 -15.36 5.73 1.18
CA ALA A 127 -16.46 5.87 0.24
C ALA A 127 -16.15 5.23 -1.12
N ALA A 128 -14.92 5.37 -1.61
CA ALA A 128 -14.48 4.73 -2.84
C ALA A 128 -14.43 3.20 -2.71
N LYS A 129 -13.90 2.67 -1.60
CA LYS A 129 -13.90 1.23 -1.30
C LYS A 129 -15.32 0.68 -1.17
N ALA A 130 -16.20 1.38 -0.47
CA ALA A 130 -17.60 0.97 -0.34
C ALA A 130 -18.34 0.93 -1.69
N LYS A 131 -18.08 1.89 -2.58
CA LYS A 131 -18.62 1.89 -3.95
C LYS A 131 -18.06 0.73 -4.77
N ALA A 132 -16.75 0.47 -4.69
CA ALA A 132 -16.12 -0.65 -5.39
C ALA A 132 -16.68 -2.00 -4.92
N LEU A 133 -16.80 -2.21 -3.60
CA LEU A 133 -17.40 -3.42 -3.03
C LEU A 133 -18.86 -3.63 -3.46
N LYS A 134 -19.65 -2.56 -3.52
CA LYS A 134 -21.05 -2.64 -4.02
C LYS A 134 -21.10 -3.01 -5.49
N ALA A 135 -20.24 -2.41 -6.31
CA ALA A 135 -20.14 -2.73 -7.73
C ALA A 135 -19.67 -4.18 -7.97
N GLU A 136 -18.71 -4.64 -7.18
CA GLU A 136 -18.20 -6.00 -7.24
C GLU A 136 -19.27 -7.03 -6.83
N LYS A 137 -19.99 -6.78 -5.74
CA LYS A 137 -21.12 -7.62 -5.33
C LYS A 137 -22.19 -7.69 -6.42
N ALA A 138 -22.60 -6.55 -6.97
CA ALA A 138 -23.58 -6.52 -8.06
C ALA A 138 -23.09 -7.25 -9.32
N ALA A 139 -21.79 -7.21 -9.62
CA ALA A 139 -21.21 -7.97 -10.72
C ALA A 139 -21.16 -9.47 -10.44
N ASN A 140 -20.84 -9.86 -9.20
CA ASN A 140 -20.86 -11.26 -8.77
C ASN A 140 -22.28 -11.84 -8.76
N ASP A 141 -23.25 -11.08 -8.25
CA ASP A 141 -24.66 -11.50 -8.24
C ASP A 141 -25.19 -11.72 -9.68
N LYS A 142 -24.81 -10.83 -10.61
CA LYS A 142 -25.14 -11.01 -12.03
C LYS A 142 -24.49 -12.23 -12.64
N ARG A 143 -23.21 -12.52 -12.30
CA ARG A 143 -22.50 -13.70 -12.79
C ARG A 143 -23.11 -14.99 -12.20
N ALA A 144 -23.44 -14.96 -10.91
CA ALA A 144 -24.09 -16.08 -10.25
C ALA A 144 -25.49 -16.37 -10.86
N ALA A 145 -26.27 -15.32 -11.10
CA ALA A 145 -27.58 -15.46 -11.76
C ALA A 145 -27.44 -16.01 -13.19
N ALA A 146 -26.49 -15.50 -13.96
CA ALA A 146 -26.22 -16.01 -15.32
C ALA A 146 -25.70 -17.46 -15.32
N ALA A 147 -24.89 -17.84 -14.33
CA ALA A 147 -24.43 -19.23 -14.18
C ALA A 147 -25.58 -20.19 -13.82
N VAL A 148 -26.48 -19.76 -12.94
CA VAL A 148 -27.68 -20.54 -12.59
C VAL A 148 -28.62 -20.68 -13.79
N GLU A 149 -28.75 -19.63 -14.59
CA GLU A 149 -29.59 -19.66 -15.81
C GLU A 149 -28.97 -20.56 -16.88
N ALA A 150 -27.64 -20.49 -17.06
CA ALA A 150 -26.91 -21.40 -17.95
C ALA A 150 -27.02 -22.86 -17.51
N ALA A 151 -26.88 -23.15 -16.21
CA ALA A 151 -27.04 -24.50 -15.67
C ALA A 151 -28.45 -25.06 -15.87
N LYS A 152 -29.49 -24.23 -15.74
CA LYS A 152 -30.87 -24.63 -16.04
C LYS A 152 -31.07 -24.95 -17.51
N VAL A 153 -30.49 -24.16 -18.40
CA VAL A 153 -30.56 -24.41 -19.84
C VAL A 153 -29.83 -25.71 -20.22
N GLU A 154 -28.67 -25.97 -19.60
CA GLU A 154 -27.97 -27.24 -19.78
C GLU A 154 -28.75 -28.44 -19.24
N GLU A 155 -29.46 -28.29 -18.12
CA GLU A 155 -30.31 -29.32 -17.53
C GLU A 155 -31.56 -29.57 -18.39
N GLU A 156 -32.19 -28.52 -18.96
CA GLU A 156 -33.30 -28.65 -19.91
C GLU A 156 -32.86 -29.32 -21.20
N VAL A 157 -31.71 -28.97 -21.74
CA VAL A 157 -31.14 -29.60 -22.95
C VAL A 157 -30.80 -31.08 -22.70
N ALA A 158 -30.22 -31.40 -21.54
CA ALA A 158 -29.91 -32.77 -21.16
C ALA A 158 -31.18 -33.63 -21.00
N VAL A 159 -32.26 -33.04 -20.45
CA VAL A 159 -33.56 -33.74 -20.33
C VAL A 159 -34.20 -33.95 -21.70
N GLU A 160 -34.07 -32.97 -22.61
CA GLU A 160 -34.57 -33.07 -23.99
C GLU A 160 -33.79 -34.11 -24.82
N GLU A 161 -32.44 -34.17 -24.64
CA GLU A 161 -31.61 -35.22 -25.26
C GLU A 161 -31.95 -36.63 -24.77
N VAL A 162 -32.16 -36.81 -23.46
CA VAL A 162 -32.57 -38.10 -22.88
C VAL A 162 -33.96 -38.49 -23.38
N ALA A 163 -34.90 -37.57 -23.51
CA ALA A 163 -36.23 -37.83 -24.03
C ALA A 163 -36.21 -38.23 -25.52
N VAL A 164 -35.31 -37.63 -26.32
CA VAL A 164 -35.11 -37.97 -27.74
C VAL A 164 -34.44 -39.35 -27.89
N GLU A 165 -33.49 -39.67 -26.99
CA GLU A 165 -32.79 -40.96 -27.02
C GLU A 165 -33.74 -42.11 -26.59
N GLU A 166 -34.69 -41.85 -25.64
CA GLU A 166 -35.71 -42.80 -25.21
C GLU A 166 -36.73 -43.06 -26.33
N VAL A 167 -37.12 -42.04 -27.12
CA VAL A 167 -38.02 -42.19 -28.26
C VAL A 167 -37.33 -42.94 -29.42
N VAL A 168 -36.04 -42.69 -29.66
CA VAL A 168 -35.27 -43.42 -30.67
C VAL A 168 -35.00 -44.85 -30.29
N ALA A 169 -34.87 -45.14 -28.95
CA ALA A 169 -34.71 -46.50 -28.44
C ALA A 169 -36.03 -47.30 -28.51
N GLU A 170 -37.20 -46.68 -28.32
CA GLU A 170 -38.50 -47.34 -28.55
C GLU A 170 -38.75 -47.66 -30.05
N GLU A 171 -38.41 -46.70 -30.94
CA GLU A 171 -38.55 -46.91 -32.40
C GLU A 171 -37.58 -47.98 -32.96
N THR A 172 -36.37 -48.11 -32.41
CA THR A 172 -35.41 -49.15 -32.79
C THR A 172 -35.76 -50.52 -32.20
N THR A 173 -36.52 -50.64 -31.10
CA THR A 173 -36.98 -51.91 -30.56
C THR A 173 -38.16 -52.50 -31.34
N GLU A 174 -39.00 -51.69 -31.99
CA GLU A 174 -40.08 -52.19 -32.85
C GLU A 174 -39.56 -52.74 -34.19
N VAL A 175 -38.40 -52.21 -34.72
CA VAL A 175 -37.79 -52.69 -35.98
C VAL A 175 -36.92 -53.92 -35.75
N ALA A 176 -36.45 -54.23 -34.55
CA ALA A 176 -35.53 -55.34 -34.26
C ALA A 176 -36.21 -56.68 -33.97
N ILE A 177 -37.54 -56.79 -34.05
CA ILE A 177 -38.26 -58.05 -33.83
C ILE A 177 -38.44 -58.87 -35.12
N GLU A 178 -38.07 -58.35 -36.29
CA GLU A 178 -38.28 -59.01 -37.58
C GLU A 178 -37.05 -59.64 -38.28
N GLU A 179 -35.85 -59.52 -37.65
CA GLU A 179 -34.64 -60.18 -38.23
C GLU A 179 -33.78 -60.90 -37.18
N VAL A 180 -34.26 -62.05 -36.67
CA VAL A 180 -33.38 -63.04 -36.04
C VAL A 180 -33.35 -64.31 -36.87
N ALA A 181 -32.29 -64.50 -37.61
CA ALA A 181 -31.68 -65.78 -37.81
C ALA A 181 -30.30 -65.66 -38.46
N ILE A 182 -29.36 -66.38 -37.81
CA ILE A 182 -28.07 -66.82 -38.41
C ILE A 182 -26.95 -65.79 -38.38
N GLU A 183 -25.80 -65.92 -37.70
CA GLU A 183 -24.85 -67.01 -37.63
C GLU A 183 -23.71 -66.65 -36.63
N GLU A 184 -23.45 -67.57 -35.79
CA GLU A 184 -22.20 -68.03 -35.16
C GLU A 184 -20.90 -67.18 -35.13
N ALA A 185 -20.34 -67.21 -33.93
CA ALA A 185 -19.02 -66.73 -33.43
C ALA A 185 -17.81 -67.32 -34.23
N PRO A 186 -16.52 -67.07 -33.94
CA PRO A 186 -15.94 -66.69 -32.69
C PRO A 186 -14.66 -65.78 -32.69
N ALA A 187 -14.26 -65.40 -31.52
CA ALA A 187 -12.88 -65.36 -30.98
C ALA A 187 -11.93 -64.17 -31.24
N ALA A 188 -11.44 -63.76 -30.17
CA ALA A 188 -10.02 -63.49 -29.77
C ALA A 188 -9.50 -62.04 -29.79
N GLU A 189 -9.16 -61.69 -28.64
CA GLU A 189 -7.85 -61.33 -28.04
C GLU A 189 -7.44 -59.84 -28.02
N ALA A 190 -7.32 -59.42 -26.78
CA ALA A 190 -6.21 -58.66 -26.15
C ALA A 190 -5.81 -57.30 -26.72
N GLU A 191 -5.87 -56.27 -25.95
CA GLU A 191 -4.76 -55.70 -25.17
C GLU A 191 -5.16 -54.34 -24.62
N ALA A 192 -4.97 -54.22 -23.33
CA ALA A 192 -4.86 -52.92 -22.68
C ALA A 192 -3.44 -52.37 -22.91
N PRO A 193 -3.25 -51.07 -23.00
CA PRO A 193 -2.21 -50.54 -22.14
C PRO A 193 -2.51 -49.24 -21.42
N VAL A 194 -2.12 -49.28 -20.18
CA VAL A 194 -1.19 -48.39 -19.48
C VAL A 194 -1.72 -46.99 -19.08
N VAL A 195 -1.92 -46.94 -17.80
CA VAL A 195 -1.97 -45.77 -16.90
C VAL A 195 -0.67 -45.01 -17.04
N GLU A 196 -0.71 -43.69 -17.27
CA GLU A 196 0.41 -42.80 -17.03
C GLU A 196 0.06 -41.76 -15.97
N GLU A 197 0.88 -41.77 -15.02
CA GLU A 197 0.99 -41.20 -13.70
C GLU A 197 1.08 -39.67 -13.76
N ALA A 198 0.33 -38.96 -12.91
CA ALA A 198 0.52 -37.55 -12.59
C ALA A 198 1.57 -37.41 -11.47
N PRO A 199 2.52 -36.48 -11.56
CA PRO A 199 3.40 -36.21 -10.44
C PRO A 199 2.79 -35.26 -9.42
N ALA A 200 2.92 -35.67 -8.16
CA ALA A 200 2.59 -34.93 -6.96
C ALA A 200 3.43 -33.65 -6.81
N ALA A 201 2.77 -32.57 -6.41
CA ALA A 201 3.41 -31.36 -5.95
C ALA A 201 3.85 -31.51 -4.50
N GLU A 202 5.13 -31.34 -4.25
CA GLU A 202 5.77 -31.30 -2.94
C GLU A 202 5.42 -30.00 -2.22
N GLU A 203 4.84 -30.13 -1.05
CA GLU A 203 4.63 -29.08 -0.05
C GLU A 203 5.94 -28.84 0.70
N VAL A 204 6.55 -27.66 0.51
CA VAL A 204 7.68 -27.23 1.31
C VAL A 204 7.14 -26.35 2.44
N VAL A 205 7.04 -26.93 3.62
CA VAL A 205 6.79 -26.24 4.89
C VAL A 205 8.13 -25.65 5.37
N ALA A 206 8.26 -24.33 5.31
CA ALA A 206 9.35 -23.60 5.94
C ALA A 206 8.94 -23.20 7.36
N GLU A 207 9.56 -23.90 8.32
CA GLU A 207 9.54 -23.63 9.74
C GLU A 207 10.30 -22.33 10.04
N VAL A 208 9.61 -21.31 10.53
CA VAL A 208 10.24 -20.06 10.99
C VAL A 208 10.46 -20.16 12.49
N GLU A 209 11.68 -20.41 12.84
CA GLU A 209 12.21 -20.38 14.20
C GLU A 209 12.31 -18.92 14.69
N ALA A 210 11.65 -18.62 15.82
CA ALA A 210 11.73 -17.34 16.50
C ALA A 210 12.97 -17.29 17.40
N PRO A 211 13.76 -16.21 17.38
CA PRO A 211 14.84 -16.06 18.35
C PRO A 211 14.34 -15.55 19.71
N ALA A 212 14.83 -16.19 20.73
CA ALA A 212 14.60 -15.94 22.15
C ALA A 212 14.99 -14.50 22.57
N VAL A 213 14.17 -13.97 23.45
CA VAL A 213 14.40 -12.72 24.19
C VAL A 213 15.47 -13.00 25.25
N GLU A 214 16.61 -12.34 25.14
CA GLU A 214 17.66 -12.34 26.13
C GLU A 214 17.44 -11.19 27.12
N GLU A 215 17.24 -11.54 28.37
CA GLU A 215 17.06 -10.67 29.52
C GLU A 215 18.30 -9.81 29.79
N ALA A 216 18.12 -8.52 29.98
CA ALA A 216 19.13 -7.61 30.48
C ALA A 216 19.32 -7.79 32.01
N PRO A 217 20.52 -7.82 32.52
CA PRO A 217 20.75 -7.78 33.97
C PRO A 217 20.68 -6.36 34.50
N THR A 218 19.83 -6.19 35.49
CA THR A 218 19.80 -5.08 36.42
C THR A 218 21.11 -5.03 37.21
N THR A 219 21.77 -3.89 37.22
CA THR A 219 22.77 -3.56 38.23
C THR A 219 22.24 -2.48 39.15
N GLU A 220 22.00 -2.89 40.38
CA GLU A 220 21.82 -2.03 41.56
C GLU A 220 23.13 -1.27 41.88
N GLU A 221 22.92 0.00 42.22
CA GLU A 221 23.42 0.67 43.41
C GLU A 221 24.91 0.63 43.78
N THR A 222 25.45 1.76 44.10
CA THR A 222 25.84 2.10 45.51
C THR A 222 26.23 3.56 45.63
N GLU A 223 25.61 4.20 46.68
CA GLU A 223 26.02 5.44 47.31
C GLU A 223 27.49 5.42 47.79
N ALA A 224 28.15 6.55 47.68
CA ALA A 224 28.95 7.24 48.71
C ALA A 224 29.35 8.63 48.24
#